data_e707f75e7f5a4e7d8da056abddf0b406
#
_entry.id   e707f75e7f5a4e7d8da056abddf0b406
#
_cell.length_a   1.000
_cell.length_b   1.000
_cell.length_c   1.000
_cell.angle_alpha   90.00
_cell.angle_beta   90.00
_cell.angle_gamma   90.00
#
_symmetry.space_group_name_H-M   'P 1'
#
loop_
_entity.id
_entity.type
_entity.pdbx_description
1 polymer ?
#
loop_
_entity_poly.entity_id
_entity_poly.type
_entity_poly.pdbx_seq_one_letter_code
_entity_poly.pdbx_strand_id
1 'polypeptide(L)'
;MWKTLIAACFMFLTFVSAAAGQSQGSEKTVLDGVYSNAQAERGHGFYTTHCGACHGNSLEGVSAPPLMGSRFIERWREGALGPLYEFIRQRMPFGRPANAKPIPDGEYLDILTYILKVNGYRAGESELTRNLLGNVVLVGMNGRQPVPDGAHVVTVGCLIQFGDSGWALSNATEPARTPEENSATPSSVKTELGTLRFRLADLEAVPDFSPSMHQSHKMQAKGFLTRQPNAERISLTAMEMLDPNCL
;
A
#
# COMPACT_ATOMS: atom_id res chain seq x y z
N MET A 1 -83.09 17.73 -10.51
CA MET A 1 -82.06 17.89 -9.46
C MET A 1 -81.14 16.66 -9.54
N TRP A 2 -80.08 16.77 -10.31
CA TRP A 2 -79.10 15.66 -10.49
C TRP A 2 -77.74 16.12 -9.98
N LYS A 3 -77.26 15.48 -8.95
CA LYS A 3 -75.92 15.77 -8.35
C LYS A 3 -74.93 14.86 -9.05
N THR A 4 -74.02 15.43 -9.81
CA THR A 4 -72.85 14.76 -10.40
C THR A 4 -71.73 14.66 -9.35
N LEU A 5 -71.35 13.48 -8.96
CA LEU A 5 -70.15 13.17 -8.16
C LEU A 5 -68.96 13.01 -9.09
N ILE A 6 -67.97 13.92 -8.96
CA ILE A 6 -66.68 13.83 -9.62
C ILE A 6 -65.75 13.05 -8.70
N ALA A 7 -65.38 11.84 -9.09
CA ALA A 7 -64.38 11.04 -8.43
C ALA A 7 -62.98 11.47 -8.95
N ALA A 8 -62.21 12.11 -8.10
CA ALA A 8 -60.81 12.43 -8.38
C ALA A 8 -59.93 11.20 -8.08
N CYS A 9 -59.40 10.61 -9.15
CA CYS A 9 -58.45 9.52 -9.07
C CYS A 9 -57.04 10.09 -8.84
N PHE A 10 -56.53 10.03 -7.61
CA PHE A 10 -55.14 10.36 -7.26
C PHE A 10 -54.22 9.22 -7.66
N MET A 11 -53.53 9.38 -8.78
CA MET A 11 -52.51 8.46 -9.24
C MET A 11 -51.20 8.71 -8.45
N PHE A 12 -50.90 7.90 -7.45
CA PHE A 12 -49.63 7.92 -6.75
C PHE A 12 -48.56 7.35 -7.67
N LEU A 13 -47.74 8.23 -8.26
CA LEU A 13 -46.48 7.82 -8.88
C LEU A 13 -45.46 7.52 -7.77
N THR A 14 -45.20 6.24 -7.52
CA THR A 14 -44.07 5.81 -6.70
C THR A 14 -42.79 5.95 -7.52
N PHE A 15 -42.01 6.96 -7.21
CA PHE A 15 -40.62 7.07 -7.69
C PHE A 15 -39.79 5.96 -6.99
N VAL A 16 -39.50 4.90 -7.70
CA VAL A 16 -38.44 3.93 -7.29
C VAL A 16 -37.10 4.58 -7.62
N SER A 17 -36.48 5.19 -6.61
CA SER A 17 -35.08 5.63 -6.71
C SER A 17 -34.20 4.37 -6.76
N ALA A 18 -33.73 4.02 -7.96
CA ALA A 18 -32.63 3.08 -8.12
C ALA A 18 -31.38 3.71 -7.49
N ALA A 19 -31.03 3.32 -6.28
CA ALA A 19 -29.73 3.59 -5.72
C ALA A 19 -28.70 2.84 -6.58
N ALA A 20 -28.05 3.56 -7.50
CA ALA A 20 -26.86 3.07 -8.16
C ALA A 20 -25.79 2.85 -7.08
N GLY A 21 -25.68 1.61 -6.60
CA GLY A 21 -24.60 1.18 -5.76
C GLY A 21 -23.30 1.41 -6.55
N GLN A 22 -22.53 2.43 -6.17
CA GLN A 22 -21.17 2.55 -6.60
C GLN A 22 -20.46 1.31 -6.08
N SER A 23 -20.18 0.35 -6.94
CA SER A 23 -19.25 -0.71 -6.64
C SER A 23 -17.90 -0.03 -6.41
N GLN A 24 -17.52 0.17 -5.16
CA GLN A 24 -16.13 0.39 -4.81
C GLN A 24 -15.42 -0.87 -5.31
N GLY A 25 -14.72 -0.75 -6.44
CA GLY A 25 -13.95 -1.83 -7.00
C GLY A 25 -13.02 -2.33 -5.90
N SER A 26 -13.23 -3.57 -5.44
CA SER A 26 -12.35 -4.18 -4.43
C SER A 26 -10.93 -4.08 -4.95
N GLU A 27 -10.06 -3.48 -4.17
CA GLU A 27 -8.64 -3.35 -4.49
C GLU A 27 -8.07 -4.73 -4.81
N LYS A 28 -7.45 -4.90 -5.97
CA LYS A 28 -6.88 -6.18 -6.38
C LYS A 28 -5.71 -6.58 -5.48
N THR A 29 -5.64 -7.86 -5.19
CA THR A 29 -4.54 -8.46 -4.45
C THR A 29 -3.85 -9.54 -5.29
N VAL A 30 -2.70 -9.98 -4.85
CA VAL A 30 -1.99 -11.10 -5.50
C VAL A 30 -2.76 -12.43 -5.44
N LEU A 31 -3.82 -12.52 -4.62
CA LEU A 31 -4.70 -13.71 -4.56
C LEU A 31 -5.68 -13.78 -5.72
N ASP A 32 -5.87 -12.70 -6.47
CA ASP A 32 -6.85 -12.58 -7.55
C ASP A 32 -6.33 -13.09 -8.91
N GLY A 33 -5.24 -13.84 -8.93
CA GLY A 33 -4.69 -14.40 -10.17
C GLY A 33 -4.23 -13.32 -11.15
N VAL A 34 -3.34 -12.45 -10.71
CA VAL A 34 -2.92 -11.23 -11.42
C VAL A 34 -1.84 -11.43 -12.48
N TYR A 35 -1.37 -12.65 -12.71
CA TYR A 35 -0.37 -13.00 -13.72
C TYR A 35 -0.72 -14.33 -14.38
N SER A 36 -0.17 -14.64 -15.56
CA SER A 36 -0.38 -15.91 -16.25
C SER A 36 0.72 -16.94 -15.93
N ASN A 37 0.39 -18.24 -16.04
CA ASN A 37 1.39 -19.29 -15.91
C ASN A 37 2.53 -19.14 -16.91
N ALA A 38 2.22 -18.80 -18.17
CA ALA A 38 3.23 -18.60 -19.21
C ALA A 38 4.21 -17.49 -18.84
N GLN A 39 3.71 -16.41 -18.24
CA GLN A 39 4.54 -15.31 -17.76
C GLN A 39 5.49 -15.77 -16.64
N ALA A 40 4.99 -16.51 -15.66
CA ALA A 40 5.83 -17.03 -14.58
C ALA A 40 6.87 -18.05 -15.05
N GLU A 41 6.58 -18.84 -16.09
CA GLU A 41 7.57 -19.77 -16.69
C GLU A 41 8.70 -19.01 -17.40
N ARG A 42 8.39 -17.95 -18.15
CA ARG A 42 9.44 -17.05 -18.69
C ARG A 42 10.27 -16.45 -17.56
N GLY A 43 9.58 -15.99 -16.49
CA GLY A 43 10.20 -15.46 -15.30
C GLY A 43 11.15 -16.42 -14.60
N HIS A 44 10.86 -17.71 -14.57
CA HIS A 44 11.77 -18.74 -14.05
C HIS A 44 13.09 -18.75 -14.83
N GLY A 45 13.04 -18.74 -16.17
CA GLY A 45 14.23 -18.70 -17.01
C GLY A 45 15.10 -17.47 -16.76
N PHE A 46 14.49 -16.29 -16.68
CA PHE A 46 15.20 -15.04 -16.38
C PHE A 46 15.73 -15.02 -14.94
N TYR A 47 14.95 -15.49 -13.97
CA TYR A 47 15.38 -15.62 -12.58
C TYR A 47 16.64 -16.49 -12.45
N THR A 48 16.64 -17.65 -13.05
CA THR A 48 17.78 -18.56 -13.03
C THR A 48 19.04 -17.89 -13.59
N THR A 49 18.88 -17.12 -14.65
CA THR A 49 19.99 -16.43 -15.33
C THR A 49 20.54 -15.25 -14.51
N HIS A 50 19.67 -14.46 -13.88
CA HIS A 50 20.05 -13.17 -13.30
C HIS A 50 20.08 -13.15 -11.78
N CYS A 51 19.34 -14.02 -11.10
CA CYS A 51 19.08 -13.93 -9.66
C CYS A 51 19.50 -15.19 -8.89
N GLY A 52 19.39 -16.37 -9.51
CA GLY A 52 19.56 -17.67 -8.86
C GLY A 52 20.91 -17.85 -8.18
N ALA A 53 21.99 -17.30 -8.73
CA ALA A 53 23.33 -17.43 -8.15
C ALA A 53 23.42 -16.86 -6.70
N CYS A 54 22.66 -15.83 -6.39
CA CYS A 54 22.67 -15.19 -5.07
C CYS A 54 21.46 -15.59 -4.22
N HIS A 55 20.28 -15.67 -4.82
CA HIS A 55 19.04 -15.93 -4.11
C HIS A 55 18.64 -17.41 -4.04
N GLY A 56 19.45 -18.30 -4.63
CA GLY A 56 19.19 -19.73 -4.70
C GLY A 56 18.25 -20.11 -5.83
N ASN A 57 18.33 -21.34 -6.32
CA ASN A 57 17.52 -21.81 -7.46
C ASN A 57 16.03 -21.94 -7.12
N SER A 58 15.70 -22.15 -5.85
CA SER A 58 14.34 -22.23 -5.32
C SER A 58 13.97 -21.01 -4.47
N LEU A 59 14.64 -19.88 -4.64
CA LEU A 59 14.43 -18.64 -3.90
C LEU A 59 14.79 -18.72 -2.40
N GLU A 60 15.48 -19.76 -1.96
CA GLU A 60 15.81 -20.08 -0.56
C GLU A 60 16.84 -19.13 0.06
N GLY A 61 17.58 -18.39 -0.78
CA GLY A 61 18.68 -17.54 -0.36
C GLY A 61 19.99 -18.32 -0.20
N VAL A 62 21.09 -17.79 -0.73
CA VAL A 62 22.45 -18.34 -0.59
C VAL A 62 23.39 -17.26 -0.04
N SER A 63 23.80 -16.31 -0.88
CA SER A 63 24.59 -15.13 -0.50
C SER A 63 23.71 -13.86 -0.36
N ALA A 64 22.43 -13.96 -0.72
CA ALA A 64 21.44 -12.91 -0.57
C ALA A 64 20.21 -13.45 0.18
N PRO A 65 19.35 -12.56 0.73
CA PRO A 65 18.16 -13.00 1.47
C PRO A 65 17.22 -13.87 0.60
N PRO A 66 16.44 -14.78 1.23
CA PRO A 66 15.43 -15.54 0.54
C PRO A 66 14.35 -14.63 -0.07
N LEU A 67 13.84 -15.01 -1.24
CA LEU A 67 12.73 -14.34 -1.92
C LEU A 67 11.42 -15.14 -1.78
N MET A 68 11.37 -16.04 -0.80
CA MET A 68 10.21 -16.87 -0.49
C MET A 68 9.93 -16.94 1.01
N GLY A 69 8.70 -17.36 1.34
CA GLY A 69 8.28 -17.64 2.71
C GLY A 69 7.98 -16.37 3.52
N SER A 70 7.76 -16.58 4.83
CA SER A 70 7.29 -15.52 5.73
C SER A 70 8.19 -14.29 5.74
N ARG A 71 9.51 -14.47 5.76
CA ARG A 71 10.47 -13.36 5.81
C ARG A 71 10.33 -12.42 4.59
N PHE A 72 10.11 -12.97 3.41
CA PHE A 72 9.86 -12.18 2.20
C PHE A 72 8.49 -11.52 2.25
N ILE A 73 7.45 -12.29 2.60
CA ILE A 73 6.06 -11.79 2.64
C ILE A 73 5.92 -10.67 3.68
N GLU A 74 6.46 -10.84 4.91
CA GLU A 74 6.37 -9.80 5.95
C GLU A 74 7.06 -8.49 5.53
N ARG A 75 8.15 -8.58 4.77
CA ARG A 75 8.82 -7.39 4.26
C ARG A 75 7.96 -6.58 3.28
N TRP A 76 7.14 -7.24 2.47
CA TRP A 76 6.46 -6.60 1.34
C TRP A 76 4.93 -6.57 1.43
N ARG A 77 4.32 -7.38 2.31
CA ARG A 77 2.86 -7.44 2.42
C ARG A 77 2.25 -6.09 2.82
N GLU A 78 0.99 -5.93 2.46
CA GLU A 78 0.17 -4.71 2.60
C GLU A 78 0.73 -3.52 1.80
N GLY A 79 1.58 -3.78 0.83
CA GLY A 79 2.08 -2.80 -0.11
C GLY A 79 1.71 -3.17 -1.55
N ALA A 80 1.59 -2.16 -2.42
CA ALA A 80 1.45 -2.39 -3.84
C ALA A 80 2.69 -3.09 -4.43
N LEU A 81 2.53 -3.81 -5.54
CA LEU A 81 3.66 -4.48 -6.21
C LEU A 81 4.67 -3.51 -6.84
N GLY A 82 4.25 -2.26 -7.10
CA GLY A 82 5.10 -1.26 -7.73
C GLY A 82 6.43 -1.02 -7.00
N PRO A 83 6.45 -0.73 -5.71
CA PRO A 83 7.67 -0.57 -4.92
C PRO A 83 8.59 -1.79 -4.95
N LEU A 84 8.05 -3.00 -4.85
CA LEU A 84 8.83 -4.24 -4.97
C LEU A 84 9.45 -4.37 -6.36
N TYR A 85 8.68 -4.14 -7.41
CA TYR A 85 9.15 -4.16 -8.79
C TYR A 85 10.28 -3.15 -9.02
N GLU A 86 10.10 -1.89 -8.58
CA GLU A 86 11.12 -0.84 -8.73
C GLU A 86 12.38 -1.16 -7.93
N PHE A 87 12.24 -1.72 -6.73
CA PHE A 87 13.39 -2.18 -5.96
C PHE A 87 14.20 -3.24 -6.72
N ILE A 88 13.53 -4.26 -7.28
CA ILE A 88 14.19 -5.30 -8.05
C ILE A 88 14.87 -4.68 -9.28
N ARG A 89 14.18 -3.85 -10.02
CA ARG A 89 14.66 -3.24 -11.26
C ARG A 89 15.86 -2.32 -11.06
N GLN A 90 15.85 -1.54 -9.98
CA GLN A 90 16.88 -0.52 -9.74
C GLN A 90 18.07 -1.02 -8.94
N ARG A 91 17.87 -2.02 -8.07
CA ARG A 91 18.87 -2.46 -7.11
C ARG A 91 19.44 -3.86 -7.41
N MET A 92 18.79 -4.63 -8.28
CA MET A 92 19.18 -6.01 -8.57
C MET A 92 19.53 -6.22 -10.06
N PRO A 93 20.48 -7.10 -10.39
CA PRO A 93 21.42 -7.76 -9.47
C PRO A 93 22.39 -6.78 -8.82
N PHE A 94 22.62 -6.97 -7.53
CA PHE A 94 23.59 -6.13 -6.81
C PHE A 94 25.02 -6.36 -7.34
N GLY A 95 25.81 -5.27 -7.44
CA GLY A 95 27.20 -5.35 -7.92
C GLY A 95 27.34 -5.62 -9.41
N ARG A 96 26.29 -5.46 -10.20
CA ARG A 96 26.34 -5.60 -11.65
C ARG A 96 27.30 -4.58 -12.27
N PRO A 97 28.21 -5.03 -13.17
CA PRO A 97 29.13 -4.13 -13.84
C PRO A 97 28.40 -3.03 -14.63
N ALA A 98 28.91 -1.82 -14.59
CA ALA A 98 28.28 -0.66 -15.27
C ALA A 98 28.17 -0.86 -16.80
N ASN A 99 29.07 -1.67 -17.39
CA ASN A 99 29.08 -1.99 -18.82
C ASN A 99 28.26 -3.26 -19.18
N ALA A 100 27.59 -3.90 -18.20
CA ALA A 100 26.76 -5.04 -18.50
C ALA A 100 25.50 -4.60 -19.26
N LYS A 101 25.05 -5.45 -20.22
CA LYS A 101 23.86 -5.20 -21.02
C LYS A 101 22.63 -5.04 -20.09
N PRO A 102 21.83 -3.98 -20.19
CA PRO A 102 20.65 -3.79 -19.37
C PRO A 102 19.67 -4.98 -19.46
N ILE A 103 19.15 -5.42 -18.30
CA ILE A 103 18.06 -6.35 -18.27
C ILE A 103 16.78 -5.58 -18.66
N PRO A 104 16.03 -6.06 -19.66
CA PRO A 104 14.79 -5.40 -20.08
C PRO A 104 13.75 -5.35 -18.95
N ASP A 105 12.98 -4.26 -18.88
CA ASP A 105 11.92 -4.08 -17.89
C ASP A 105 10.90 -5.23 -17.86
N GLY A 106 10.61 -5.82 -19.03
CA GLY A 106 9.71 -6.98 -19.13
C GLY A 106 10.26 -8.24 -18.45
N GLU A 107 11.58 -8.47 -18.49
CA GLU A 107 12.20 -9.60 -17.79
C GLU A 107 12.07 -9.47 -16.27
N TYR A 108 12.24 -8.27 -15.72
CA TYR A 108 11.99 -8.00 -14.29
C TYR A 108 10.52 -8.25 -13.91
N LEU A 109 9.60 -7.91 -14.80
CA LEU A 109 8.18 -8.14 -14.56
C LEU A 109 7.86 -9.63 -14.55
N ASP A 110 8.40 -10.38 -15.50
CA ASP A 110 8.26 -11.83 -15.55
C ASP A 110 8.93 -12.50 -14.33
N ILE A 111 10.12 -12.04 -13.90
CA ILE A 111 10.78 -12.51 -12.66
C ILE A 111 9.87 -12.27 -11.43
N LEU A 112 9.24 -11.11 -11.32
CA LEU A 112 8.31 -10.83 -10.23
C LEU A 112 7.17 -11.86 -10.20
N THR A 113 6.61 -12.22 -11.34
CA THR A 113 5.53 -13.24 -11.39
C THR A 113 6.02 -14.63 -11.00
N TYR A 114 7.26 -14.99 -11.33
CA TYR A 114 7.85 -16.23 -10.84
C TYR A 114 8.03 -16.22 -9.32
N ILE A 115 8.48 -15.10 -8.74
CA ILE A 115 8.56 -14.96 -7.28
C ILE A 115 7.17 -15.12 -6.64
N LEU A 116 6.13 -14.53 -7.20
CA LEU A 116 4.76 -14.71 -6.73
C LEU A 116 4.32 -16.18 -6.80
N LYS A 117 4.59 -16.86 -7.92
CA LYS A 117 4.27 -18.28 -8.11
C LYS A 117 4.92 -19.18 -7.04
N VAL A 118 6.22 -19.00 -6.78
CA VAL A 118 6.95 -19.79 -5.77
C VAL A 118 6.41 -19.51 -4.36
N ASN A 119 5.92 -18.31 -4.08
CA ASN A 119 5.26 -17.98 -2.83
C ASN A 119 3.80 -18.48 -2.74
N GLY A 120 3.33 -19.26 -3.70
CA GLY A 120 2.05 -19.96 -3.64
C GLY A 120 0.85 -19.17 -4.18
N TYR A 121 1.06 -17.98 -4.76
CA TYR A 121 -0.02 -17.23 -5.39
C TYR A 121 -0.42 -17.89 -6.71
N ARG A 122 -1.72 -18.04 -6.95
CA ARG A 122 -2.24 -18.68 -8.14
C ARG A 122 -2.12 -17.76 -9.36
N ALA A 123 -1.79 -18.35 -10.50
CA ALA A 123 -1.90 -17.68 -11.78
C ALA A 123 -3.38 -17.50 -12.17
N GLY A 124 -3.65 -16.45 -12.90
CA GLY A 124 -4.89 -16.19 -13.62
C GLY A 124 -4.71 -16.38 -15.12
N GLU A 125 -5.61 -15.77 -15.88
CA GLU A 125 -5.62 -15.86 -17.35
C GLU A 125 -4.80 -14.77 -18.04
N SER A 126 -4.65 -13.61 -17.40
CA SER A 126 -3.99 -12.43 -17.96
C SER A 126 -2.58 -12.24 -17.41
N GLU A 127 -1.72 -11.66 -18.22
CA GLU A 127 -0.37 -11.27 -17.77
C GLU A 127 -0.41 -10.05 -16.83
N LEU A 128 0.45 -10.03 -15.83
CA LEU A 128 0.73 -8.87 -15.03
C LEU A 128 1.40 -7.82 -15.92
N THR A 129 0.84 -6.62 -15.92
CA THR A 129 1.38 -5.51 -16.67
C THR A 129 1.88 -4.40 -15.74
N ARG A 130 2.78 -3.57 -16.24
CA ARG A 130 3.34 -2.46 -15.46
C ARG A 130 2.27 -1.52 -14.90
N ASN A 131 1.20 -1.27 -15.65
CA ASN A 131 0.10 -0.39 -15.25
C ASN A 131 -0.71 -0.94 -14.05
N LEU A 132 -0.66 -2.25 -13.82
CA LEU A 132 -1.35 -2.89 -12.69
C LEU A 132 -0.55 -2.85 -11.39
N LEU A 133 0.77 -2.64 -11.45
CA LEU A 133 1.65 -2.77 -10.29
C LEU A 133 1.29 -1.83 -9.13
N GLY A 134 0.77 -0.65 -9.42
CA GLY A 134 0.31 0.30 -8.41
C GLY A 134 -1.02 -0.07 -7.75
N ASN A 135 -1.81 -0.92 -8.42
CA ASN A 135 -3.18 -1.26 -8.02
C ASN A 135 -3.33 -2.72 -7.52
N VAL A 136 -2.25 -3.48 -7.50
CA VAL A 136 -2.23 -4.85 -6.98
C VAL A 136 -1.43 -4.87 -5.69
N VAL A 137 -2.07 -5.29 -4.61
CA VAL A 137 -1.45 -5.35 -3.29
C VAL A 137 -0.94 -6.76 -3.00
N LEU A 138 0.29 -6.86 -2.53
CA LEU A 138 0.84 -8.10 -1.99
C LEU A 138 0.24 -8.31 -0.60
N VAL A 139 -0.45 -9.42 -0.41
CA VAL A 139 -1.04 -9.81 0.88
C VAL A 139 -0.54 -11.19 1.27
N GLY A 140 -0.65 -11.56 2.54
CA GLY A 140 -0.42 -12.94 2.97
C GLY A 140 -1.49 -13.89 2.42
N MET A 141 -1.27 -15.21 2.55
CA MET A 141 -2.23 -16.23 2.09
C MET A 141 -3.59 -16.16 2.79
N ASN A 142 -3.66 -15.52 3.95
CA ASN A 142 -4.90 -15.27 4.70
C ASN A 142 -5.59 -13.95 4.30
N GLY A 143 -5.15 -13.31 3.22
CA GLY A 143 -5.67 -12.02 2.77
C GLY A 143 -5.07 -10.83 3.51
N ARG A 144 -5.78 -9.72 3.47
CA ARG A 144 -5.40 -8.47 4.11
C ARG A 144 -5.24 -8.61 5.62
N GLN A 145 -4.22 -8.01 6.15
CA GLN A 145 -3.91 -7.92 7.57
C GLN A 145 -3.40 -6.52 7.91
N PRO A 146 -3.42 -6.09 9.17
CA PRO A 146 -2.77 -4.84 9.55
C PRO A 146 -1.31 -4.81 9.09
N VAL A 147 -0.86 -3.63 8.67
CA VAL A 147 0.54 -3.42 8.27
C VAL A 147 1.45 -3.88 9.40
N PRO A 148 2.51 -4.66 9.11
CA PRO A 148 3.36 -5.25 10.15
C PRO A 148 4.16 -4.22 10.93
N ASP A 149 4.55 -4.61 12.13
CA ASP A 149 5.52 -3.88 12.95
C ASP A 149 6.83 -3.63 12.18
N GLY A 150 7.44 -2.48 12.39
CA GLY A 150 8.66 -2.06 11.68
C GLY A 150 8.45 -1.64 10.22
N ALA A 151 7.22 -1.64 9.69
CA ALA A 151 6.97 -1.17 8.34
C ALA A 151 7.09 0.35 8.25
N HIS A 152 7.64 0.84 7.13
CA HIS A 152 7.56 2.25 6.78
C HIS A 152 6.17 2.56 6.23
N VAL A 153 5.47 3.49 6.86
CA VAL A 153 4.06 3.77 6.60
C VAL A 153 3.79 5.25 6.38
N VAL A 154 2.64 5.52 5.78
CA VAL A 154 2.00 6.82 5.73
C VAL A 154 0.64 6.75 6.42
N THR A 155 0.30 7.77 7.19
CA THR A 155 -1.03 7.96 7.78
C THR A 155 -1.38 9.44 7.82
N VAL A 156 -2.67 9.75 7.83
CA VAL A 156 -3.21 11.13 7.90
C VAL A 156 -4.04 11.26 9.16
N GLY A 157 -3.83 12.33 9.91
CA GLY A 157 -4.59 12.59 11.14
C GLY A 157 -4.44 14.03 11.63
N CYS A 158 -5.05 14.33 12.76
CA CYS A 158 -4.95 15.63 13.42
C CYS A 158 -3.77 15.66 14.39
N LEU A 159 -2.88 16.60 14.25
CA LEU A 159 -1.77 16.76 15.19
C LEU A 159 -2.27 17.33 16.51
N ILE A 160 -2.03 16.62 17.59
CA ILE A 160 -2.40 17.04 18.95
C ILE A 160 -1.22 16.92 19.90
N GLN A 161 -1.22 17.76 20.92
CA GLN A 161 -0.33 17.57 22.06
C GLN A 161 -0.78 16.37 22.89
N PHE A 162 0.15 15.56 23.35
CA PHE A 162 -0.07 14.36 24.12
C PHE A 162 0.80 14.37 25.39
N GLY A 163 0.16 14.46 26.57
CA GLY A 163 0.87 14.69 27.81
C GLY A 163 1.57 16.05 27.85
N ASP A 164 2.61 16.17 28.68
CA ASP A 164 3.26 17.47 28.93
C ASP A 164 4.16 17.93 27.77
N SER A 165 4.74 17.00 27.02
CA SER A 165 5.70 17.32 25.95
C SER A 165 5.63 16.43 24.71
N GLY A 166 4.73 15.48 24.69
CA GLY A 166 4.58 14.56 23.58
C GLY A 166 3.62 15.06 22.50
N TRP A 167 3.70 14.43 21.34
CA TRP A 167 2.81 14.69 20.19
C TRP A 167 2.20 13.40 19.68
N ALA A 168 1.01 13.50 19.13
CA ALA A 168 0.30 12.38 18.53
C ALA A 168 -0.55 12.83 17.33
N LEU A 169 -0.82 11.92 16.42
CA LEU A 169 -1.93 12.04 15.48
C LEU A 169 -3.17 11.41 16.10
N SER A 170 -4.26 12.17 16.19
CA SER A 170 -5.60 11.66 16.51
C SER A 170 -6.45 11.58 15.24
N ASN A 171 -7.57 10.87 15.31
CA ASN A 171 -8.43 10.61 14.16
C ASN A 171 -7.64 10.14 12.94
N ALA A 172 -6.59 9.34 13.19
CA ALA A 172 -5.69 8.91 12.16
C ALA A 172 -6.31 7.80 11.31
N THR A 173 -5.96 7.80 10.02
CA THR A 173 -6.32 6.73 9.08
C THR A 173 -5.57 5.44 9.44
N GLU A 174 -6.05 4.29 8.93
CA GLU A 174 -5.23 3.09 8.91
C GLU A 174 -3.89 3.39 8.22
N PRO A 175 -2.76 2.97 8.82
CA PRO A 175 -1.46 3.18 8.20
C PRO A 175 -1.36 2.36 6.92
N ALA A 176 -0.96 3.00 5.84
CA ALA A 176 -0.66 2.32 4.58
C ALA A 176 0.85 2.22 4.40
N ARG A 177 1.33 1.09 3.87
CA ARG A 177 2.74 0.95 3.54
C ARG A 177 3.14 1.97 2.46
N THR A 178 4.27 2.61 2.65
CA THR A 178 4.86 3.53 1.67
C THR A 178 6.32 3.15 1.41
N PRO A 179 6.86 3.43 0.20
CA PRO A 179 8.29 3.27 -0.07
C PRO A 179 9.14 4.09 0.90
N GLU A 180 10.31 3.56 1.27
CA GLU A 180 11.23 4.17 2.25
C GLU A 180 11.81 5.52 1.80
N GLU A 181 11.84 5.81 0.52
CA GLU A 181 12.43 7.05 0.01
C GLU A 181 11.33 8.04 -0.36
N ASN A 182 11.44 9.24 0.16
CA ASN A 182 10.91 10.57 -0.20
C ASN A 182 10.00 10.70 -1.45
N SER A 183 9.23 9.70 -1.81
CA SER A 183 8.16 9.91 -2.76
C SER A 183 7.10 10.75 -2.05
N ALA A 184 7.25 12.06 -2.19
CA ALA A 184 6.23 13.02 -1.85
C ALA A 184 5.03 12.82 -2.79
N THR A 185 4.30 11.72 -2.61
CA THR A 185 2.94 11.70 -3.08
C THR A 185 2.14 12.18 -1.88
N PRO A 186 1.76 13.46 -1.84
CA PRO A 186 0.94 13.96 -0.76
C PRO A 186 -0.36 13.18 -0.78
N SER A 187 -0.79 12.70 0.38
CA SER A 187 -2.17 12.26 0.54
C SER A 187 -3.08 13.43 0.16
N SER A 188 -4.20 13.14 -0.43
CA SER A 188 -5.15 14.19 -0.79
C SER A 188 -5.61 14.91 0.47
N VAL A 189 -5.74 16.23 0.40
CA VAL A 189 -6.46 17.04 1.43
C VAL A 189 -7.85 16.44 1.71
N LYS A 190 -8.46 15.79 0.72
CA LYS A 190 -9.76 15.11 0.81
C LYS A 190 -9.71 13.74 1.51
N THR A 191 -8.53 13.25 1.94
CA THR A 191 -8.44 11.98 2.69
C THR A 191 -9.35 12.06 3.90
N GLU A 192 -10.32 11.16 4.01
CA GLU A 192 -11.19 11.06 5.18
C GLU A 192 -10.37 10.64 6.39
N LEU A 193 -10.67 11.24 7.54
CA LEU A 193 -10.01 10.89 8.79
C LEU A 193 -10.55 9.57 9.33
N GLY A 194 -9.69 8.85 10.05
CA GLY A 194 -10.03 7.59 10.71
C GLY A 194 -10.34 7.78 12.20
N THR A 195 -10.08 6.74 12.96
CA THR A 195 -10.35 6.71 14.41
C THR A 195 -9.11 6.35 15.24
N LEU A 196 -7.98 6.08 14.57
CA LEU A 196 -6.77 5.63 15.23
C LEU A 196 -6.02 6.78 15.90
N ARG A 197 -5.08 6.40 16.76
CA ARG A 197 -4.16 7.34 17.40
C ARG A 197 -2.75 6.77 17.38
N PHE A 198 -1.80 7.57 16.92
CA PHE A 198 -0.38 7.22 16.92
C PHE A 198 0.41 8.26 17.71
N ARG A 199 1.22 7.80 18.66
CA ARG A 199 2.26 8.66 19.24
C ARG A 199 3.33 8.93 18.19
N LEU A 200 3.86 10.16 18.20
CA LEU A 200 4.94 10.55 17.31
C LEU A 200 6.26 10.55 18.07
N ALA A 201 7.28 9.97 17.46
CA ALA A 201 8.65 9.96 17.96
C ALA A 201 9.60 10.50 16.89
N ASP A 202 10.82 10.83 17.30
CA ASP A 202 11.90 11.29 16.42
C ASP A 202 11.50 12.54 15.61
N LEU A 203 10.75 13.48 16.25
CA LEU A 203 10.28 14.71 15.61
C LEU A 203 11.46 15.55 15.11
N GLU A 204 12.61 15.47 15.77
CA GLU A 204 13.85 16.14 15.41
C GLU A 204 14.47 15.60 14.12
N ALA A 205 14.06 14.41 13.69
CA ALA A 205 14.50 13.84 12.40
C ALA A 205 13.81 14.51 11.20
N VAL A 206 12.76 15.31 11.44
CA VAL A 206 12.05 16.04 10.39
C VAL A 206 12.57 17.48 10.32
N PRO A 207 13.34 17.86 9.30
CA PRO A 207 13.88 19.21 9.17
C PRO A 207 12.77 20.28 9.17
N ASP A 208 13.02 21.40 9.83
CA ASP A 208 12.15 22.59 9.87
C ASP A 208 10.74 22.35 10.39
N PHE A 209 10.48 21.22 11.05
CA PHE A 209 9.19 20.89 11.60
C PHE A 209 9.06 21.37 13.07
N SER A 210 8.13 22.29 13.30
CA SER A 210 7.77 22.79 14.63
C SER A 210 6.35 22.34 14.99
N PRO A 211 6.17 21.30 15.81
CA PRO A 211 4.86 20.72 16.07
C PRO A 211 3.84 21.70 16.65
N SER A 212 4.30 22.63 17.51
CA SER A 212 3.45 23.65 18.14
C SER A 212 2.78 24.60 17.14
N MET A 213 3.41 24.81 15.97
CA MET A 213 2.84 25.65 14.90
C MET A 213 1.76 24.93 14.08
N HIS A 214 1.68 23.61 14.22
CA HIS A 214 0.78 22.76 13.46
C HIS A 214 -0.26 22.05 14.34
N GLN A 215 -0.40 22.49 15.59
CA GLN A 215 -1.40 21.92 16.49
C GLN A 215 -2.82 22.09 15.90
N SER A 216 -3.61 21.04 15.91
CA SER A 216 -4.95 20.95 15.32
C SER A 216 -5.00 21.02 13.79
N HIS A 217 -3.85 21.00 13.11
CA HIS A 217 -3.80 20.88 11.67
C HIS A 217 -3.98 19.42 11.22
N LYS A 218 -4.49 19.24 10.02
CA LYS A 218 -4.51 17.95 9.32
C LYS A 218 -3.14 17.68 8.74
N MET A 219 -2.50 16.63 9.21
CA MET A 219 -1.13 16.29 8.87
C MET A 219 -1.04 14.91 8.24
N GLN A 220 -0.12 14.77 7.28
CA GLN A 220 0.38 13.48 6.83
C GLN A 220 1.69 13.18 7.56
N ALA A 221 1.76 12.04 8.22
CA ALA A 221 2.98 11.52 8.83
C ALA A 221 3.49 10.32 8.04
N LYS A 222 4.80 10.29 7.78
CA LYS A 222 5.53 9.11 7.30
C LYS A 222 6.56 8.69 8.34
N GLY A 223 6.79 7.40 8.46
CA GLY A 223 7.75 6.89 9.42
C GLY A 223 7.63 5.38 9.66
N PHE A 224 8.43 4.89 10.58
CA PHE A 224 8.41 3.47 10.95
C PHE A 224 7.36 3.21 12.02
N LEU A 225 6.43 2.32 11.71
CA LEU A 225 5.37 1.92 12.62
C LEU A 225 5.93 1.00 13.70
N THR A 226 5.66 1.30 14.97
CA THR A 226 5.90 0.41 16.10
C THR A 226 4.56 0.05 16.74
N ARG A 227 4.21 -1.23 16.75
CA ARG A 227 3.01 -1.75 17.37
C ARG A 227 3.36 -2.34 18.74
N GLN A 228 2.89 -1.68 19.78
CA GLN A 228 2.98 -2.19 21.15
C GLN A 228 1.58 -2.22 21.75
N PRO A 229 1.29 -3.14 22.67
CA PRO A 229 0.01 -3.14 23.39
C PRO A 229 -0.24 -1.74 24.00
N ASN A 230 -1.33 -1.09 23.60
CA ASN A 230 -1.76 0.25 24.04
C ASN A 230 -0.83 1.44 23.70
N ALA A 231 0.15 1.27 22.81
CA ALA A 231 1.10 2.33 22.49
C ALA A 231 1.60 2.26 21.03
N GLU A 232 0.70 2.34 20.07
CA GLU A 232 1.12 2.44 18.68
C GLU A 232 1.85 3.78 18.45
N ARG A 233 3.01 3.70 17.79
CA ARG A 233 3.91 4.82 17.58
C ARG A 233 4.42 4.85 16.14
N ILE A 234 4.67 6.06 15.65
CA ILE A 234 5.38 6.29 14.38
C ILE A 234 6.66 7.07 14.70
N SER A 235 7.81 6.44 14.40
CA SER A 235 9.10 7.11 14.37
C SER A 235 9.22 7.86 13.06
N LEU A 236 9.13 9.19 13.11
CA LEU A 236 8.94 10.04 11.95
C LEU A 236 10.16 10.06 11.02
N THR A 237 9.89 10.06 9.74
CA THR A 237 10.84 10.37 8.66
C THR A 237 10.42 11.60 7.87
N ALA A 238 9.12 11.91 7.84
CA ALA A 238 8.60 13.13 7.23
C ALA A 238 7.25 13.52 7.83
N MET A 239 6.96 14.82 7.82
CA MET A 239 5.65 15.40 8.17
C MET A 239 5.27 16.45 7.13
N GLU A 240 4.00 16.46 6.74
CA GLU A 240 3.47 17.41 5.78
C GLU A 240 2.10 17.91 6.24
N MET A 241 1.89 19.23 6.21
CA MET A 241 0.60 19.82 6.48
C MET A 241 -0.28 19.70 5.24
N LEU A 242 -1.45 19.12 5.39
CA LEU A 242 -2.45 18.99 4.33
C LEU A 242 -3.50 20.11 4.39
N ASP A 243 -3.91 20.46 5.60
CA ASP A 243 -4.94 21.50 5.84
C ASP A 243 -4.70 22.15 7.21
N PRO A 244 -4.83 23.48 7.34
CA PRO A 244 -4.76 24.16 8.62
C PRO A 244 -5.93 23.81 9.54
N ASN A 245 -7.01 23.26 9.02
CA ASN A 245 -8.15 22.81 9.79
C ASN A 245 -8.25 21.29 9.71
N CYS A 246 -8.28 20.63 10.85
CA CYS A 246 -8.35 19.18 10.87
C CYS A 246 -9.79 18.64 10.86
N LEU A 247 -10.76 19.40 11.32
CA LEU A 247 -12.18 19.03 11.45
C LEU A 247 -13.06 20.02 10.70
#